data_5253a6ca93ffb70d24516b65880c8107
#
_entry.id   5253a6ca93ffb70d24516b65880c8107
#
_cell.length_a   1.000
_cell.length_b   1.000
_cell.length_c   1.000
_cell.angle_alpha   90.00
_cell.angle_beta   90.00
_cell.angle_gamma   90.00
#
_symmetry.space_group_name_H-M   'P 1'
#
loop_
_entity.id
_entity.type
_entity.pdbx_description
1 polymer ?
#
loop_
_entity_poly.entity_id
_entity_poly.type
_entity_poly.pdbx_seq_one_letter_code
_entity_poly.pdbx_strand_id
1 'polypeptide(L)'
;MIESRYRDKRYLSQYNLSVDMFERFNLKVTDVIPVRNVFVLCTDKGNKILKKIDYSIEDLEFIHNGIKFIKGKFNRVFDFVETKNNEIYTVYGGDVYCVMDLIDGRECDFFNEIDVSIAAKGLGELHSASEGFKSNIYSKVGCGKIIDKFRRRAEEMEFLKSIANLHENKNEFDEVFLKNIDYYVDKIENSIDILNKSSYYKLCSEEEKVVLCHHDLAYHNILIYNDEAYFIDFDYSIIDLKVHDLSNFIIKAIKDFAFDIDRATLVISNYCTKNSLNRKELEVLYGMMTFPEDFYGISRDYYTKRKEWDEEVFVDRLKKKVLNKEDKEEFLQEFQKTFVLSS
;
A
#
# COMPACT_ATOMS: atom_id res chain seq x y z
N MET A 1 37.48 2.85 12.28
CA MET A 1 36.69 4.07 11.89
C MET A 1 36.44 3.94 10.40
N ILE A 2 35.21 3.76 9.98
CA ILE A 2 34.85 3.81 8.56
C ILE A 2 34.92 5.29 8.18
N GLU A 3 35.89 5.66 7.34
CA GLU A 3 35.95 7.04 6.81
C GLU A 3 34.64 7.34 6.07
N SER A 4 33.96 8.39 6.50
CA SER A 4 32.69 8.81 5.90
C SER A 4 32.92 9.11 4.41
N ARG A 5 32.23 8.35 3.52
CA ARG A 5 32.26 8.56 2.05
C ARG A 5 31.77 9.94 1.64
N TYR A 6 31.05 10.61 2.52
CA TYR A 6 30.54 11.99 2.35
C TYR A 6 31.66 13.02 2.14
N ARG A 7 32.89 12.77 2.61
CA ARG A 7 34.06 13.65 2.37
C ARG A 7 34.51 13.65 0.91
N ASP A 8 34.15 12.65 0.13
CA ASP A 8 34.39 12.68 -1.32
C ASP A 8 33.25 13.44 -2.03
N LYS A 9 33.54 14.65 -2.52
CA LYS A 9 32.57 15.45 -3.29
C LYS A 9 32.00 14.72 -4.51
N ARG A 10 32.73 13.71 -5.05
CA ARG A 10 32.28 12.88 -6.16
C ARG A 10 31.17 11.91 -5.73
N TYR A 11 31.11 11.53 -4.45
CA TYR A 11 30.10 10.61 -3.95
C TYR A 11 28.68 11.19 -4.06
N LEU A 12 28.49 12.43 -3.63
CA LEU A 12 27.18 13.08 -3.75
C LEU A 12 26.78 13.33 -5.20
N SER A 13 27.74 13.68 -6.08
CA SER A 13 27.46 13.93 -7.49
C SER A 13 27.00 12.66 -8.25
N GLN A 14 27.37 11.46 -7.80
CA GLN A 14 26.86 10.20 -8.36
C GLN A 14 25.35 10.05 -8.19
N TYR A 15 24.77 10.68 -7.17
CA TYR A 15 23.34 10.65 -6.85
C TYR A 15 22.62 11.96 -7.17
N ASN A 16 23.26 12.88 -7.87
CA ASN A 16 22.71 14.22 -8.14
C ASN A 16 22.40 15.02 -6.86
N LEU A 17 23.16 14.82 -5.79
CA LEU A 17 22.99 15.49 -4.51
C LEU A 17 24.11 16.53 -4.26
N SER A 18 23.85 17.51 -3.40
CA SER A 18 24.85 18.47 -2.96
C SER A 18 24.61 18.92 -1.52
N VAL A 19 25.67 19.48 -0.91
CA VAL A 19 25.61 20.08 0.44
C VAL A 19 24.60 21.24 0.48
N ASP A 20 24.56 22.05 -0.57
CA ASP A 20 23.64 23.22 -0.65
C ASP A 20 22.16 22.81 -0.55
N MET A 21 21.83 21.63 -1.07
CA MET A 21 20.47 21.07 -0.96
C MET A 21 20.11 20.80 0.51
N PHE A 22 21.03 20.20 1.27
CA PHE A 22 20.81 19.91 2.69
C PHE A 22 20.72 21.18 3.55
N GLU A 23 21.51 22.21 3.20
CA GLU A 23 21.47 23.50 3.88
C GLU A 23 20.11 24.20 3.75
N ARG A 24 19.35 23.90 2.68
CA ARG A 24 17.97 24.43 2.53
C ARG A 24 17.04 23.92 3.63
N PHE A 25 17.25 22.70 4.12
CA PHE A 25 16.54 22.11 5.26
C PHE A 25 17.14 22.47 6.61
N ASN A 26 18.13 23.39 6.64
CA ASN A 26 18.84 23.76 7.87
C ASN A 26 19.46 22.55 8.60
N LEU A 27 20.01 21.59 7.82
CA LEU A 27 20.66 20.38 8.30
C LEU A 27 22.15 20.41 8.00
N LYS A 28 22.94 20.03 9.01
CA LYS A 28 24.37 19.73 8.84
C LYS A 28 24.50 18.22 8.68
N VAL A 29 24.63 17.79 7.44
CA VAL A 29 24.77 16.36 7.10
C VAL A 29 26.23 15.97 7.24
N THR A 30 26.48 14.85 7.92
CA THR A 30 27.82 14.30 8.13
C THR A 30 28.03 13.02 7.32
N ASP A 31 26.97 12.31 6.95
CA ASP A 31 27.01 11.15 6.08
C ASP A 31 25.68 10.95 5.34
N VAL A 32 25.75 10.25 4.17
CA VAL A 32 24.61 9.93 3.32
C VAL A 32 24.70 8.46 2.92
N ILE A 33 23.71 7.66 3.25
CA ILE A 33 23.68 6.23 3.03
C ILE A 33 22.48 5.89 2.13
N PRO A 34 22.70 5.36 0.91
CA PRO A 34 21.61 4.91 0.06
C PRO A 34 20.96 3.64 0.63
N VAL A 35 19.63 3.65 0.73
CA VAL A 35 18.83 2.51 1.19
C VAL A 35 17.63 2.37 0.27
N ARG A 36 17.58 1.32 -0.53
CA ARG A 36 16.51 1.15 -1.55
C ARG A 36 16.37 2.41 -2.43
N ASN A 37 15.22 3.08 -2.39
CA ASN A 37 14.92 4.27 -3.19
C ASN A 37 15.05 5.58 -2.40
N VAL A 38 15.64 5.56 -1.21
CA VAL A 38 15.82 6.72 -0.34
C VAL A 38 17.25 6.83 0.16
N PHE A 39 17.58 7.93 0.82
CA PHE A 39 18.87 8.11 1.48
C PHE A 39 18.66 8.36 2.97
N VAL A 40 19.41 7.65 3.80
CA VAL A 40 19.54 7.99 5.21
C VAL A 40 20.60 9.08 5.35
N LEU A 41 20.21 10.21 5.92
CA LEU A 41 21.09 11.34 6.25
C LEU A 41 21.47 11.26 7.72
N CYS A 42 22.77 11.15 8.02
CA CYS A 42 23.27 11.35 9.37
C CYS A 42 23.45 12.87 9.59
N THR A 43 22.70 13.46 10.53
CA THR A 43 22.69 14.92 10.71
C THR A 43 22.93 15.32 12.16
N ASP A 44 23.21 16.61 12.38
CA ASP A 44 23.32 17.24 13.70
C ASP A 44 21.99 17.25 14.49
N LYS A 45 20.85 16.95 13.82
CA LYS A 45 19.50 16.86 14.40
C LYS A 45 18.94 15.42 14.38
N GLY A 46 19.81 14.43 14.47
CA GLY A 46 19.46 13.01 14.35
C GLY A 46 19.39 12.55 12.89
N ASN A 47 19.13 11.26 12.71
CA ASN A 47 19.03 10.67 11.37
C ASN A 47 17.72 11.09 10.69
N LYS A 48 17.80 11.33 9.38
CA LYS A 48 16.68 11.74 8.54
C LYS A 48 16.61 10.86 7.29
N ILE A 49 15.47 10.84 6.64
CA ILE A 49 15.27 10.22 5.34
C ILE A 49 15.15 11.33 4.29
N LEU A 50 15.99 11.29 3.27
CA LEU A 50 15.84 12.09 2.07
C LEU A 50 15.18 11.21 1.00
N LYS A 51 14.07 11.69 0.43
CA LYS A 51 13.33 11.01 -0.62
C LYS A 51 13.19 11.91 -1.84
N LYS A 52 13.50 11.37 -3.03
CA LYS A 52 13.14 11.97 -4.31
C LYS A 52 11.66 11.68 -4.56
N ILE A 53 10.91 12.70 -4.96
CA ILE A 53 9.48 12.62 -5.22
C ILE A 53 9.26 12.53 -6.73
N ASP A 54 8.52 11.54 -7.18
CA ASP A 54 8.16 11.27 -8.59
C ASP A 54 6.67 11.52 -8.89
N TYR A 55 5.94 12.07 -7.93
CA TYR A 55 4.55 12.48 -8.05
C TYR A 55 4.38 14.01 -7.86
N SER A 56 3.15 14.52 -7.98
CA SER A 56 2.90 15.97 -7.93
C SER A 56 3.13 16.57 -6.54
N ILE A 57 3.47 17.87 -6.52
CA ILE A 57 3.58 18.61 -5.26
C ILE A 57 2.24 18.64 -4.52
N GLU A 58 1.12 18.71 -5.25
CA GLU A 58 -0.23 18.65 -4.68
C GLU A 58 -0.47 17.33 -3.91
N ASP A 59 0.02 16.20 -4.44
CA ASP A 59 -0.03 14.91 -3.76
C ASP A 59 0.86 14.88 -2.51
N LEU A 60 2.05 15.51 -2.56
CA LEU A 60 2.93 15.64 -1.38
C LEU A 60 2.28 16.47 -0.27
N GLU A 61 1.64 17.58 -0.64
CA GLU A 61 0.89 18.43 0.30
C GLU A 61 -0.31 17.68 0.91
N PHE A 62 -1.00 16.84 0.12
CA PHE A 62 -2.05 15.96 0.63
C PHE A 62 -1.51 15.03 1.72
N ILE A 63 -0.39 14.35 1.44
CA ILE A 63 0.26 13.42 2.39
C ILE A 63 0.66 14.18 3.66
N HIS A 64 1.30 15.33 3.52
CA HIS A 64 1.70 16.16 4.66
C HIS A 64 0.49 16.56 5.53
N ASN A 65 -0.57 17.06 4.91
CA ASN A 65 -1.78 17.48 5.61
C ASN A 65 -2.46 16.29 6.33
N GLY A 66 -2.48 15.12 5.68
CA GLY A 66 -2.98 13.89 6.27
C GLY A 66 -2.18 13.46 7.50
N ILE A 67 -0.86 13.40 7.39
CA ILE A 67 0.05 13.08 8.51
C ILE A 67 -0.11 14.07 9.65
N LYS A 68 -0.15 15.37 9.36
CA LYS A 68 -0.36 16.41 10.35
C LYS A 68 -1.70 16.29 11.08
N PHE A 69 -2.77 15.91 10.35
CA PHE A 69 -4.09 15.70 10.93
C PHE A 69 -4.11 14.52 11.91
N ILE A 70 -3.54 13.38 11.51
CA ILE A 70 -3.55 12.16 12.34
C ILE A 70 -2.63 12.27 13.55
N LYS A 71 -1.55 13.05 13.45
CA LYS A 71 -0.49 13.13 14.46
C LYS A 71 -0.96 13.64 15.81
N GLY A 72 -2.01 14.45 15.83
CA GLY A 72 -2.65 14.90 17.08
C GLY A 72 -3.26 13.78 17.95
N LYS A 73 -3.59 12.64 17.32
CA LYS A 73 -4.22 11.48 17.98
C LYS A 73 -3.39 10.20 17.85
N PHE A 74 -2.51 10.12 16.86
CA PHE A 74 -1.66 8.97 16.56
C PHE A 74 -0.27 9.46 16.12
N ASN A 75 0.70 9.38 17.02
CA ASN A 75 2.05 9.94 16.81
C ASN A 75 3.05 8.97 16.17
N ARG A 76 2.63 7.75 15.79
CA ARG A 76 3.49 6.70 15.24
C ARG A 76 3.59 6.78 13.71
N VAL A 77 3.87 7.99 13.25
CA VAL A 77 4.18 8.35 11.87
C VAL A 77 5.34 9.36 11.86
N PHE A 78 5.98 9.55 10.71
CA PHE A 78 7.08 10.48 10.56
C PHE A 78 6.62 11.96 10.54
N ASP A 79 7.56 12.89 10.72
CA ASP A 79 7.40 14.30 10.40
C ASP A 79 8.17 14.67 9.15
N PHE A 80 7.64 15.60 8.38
CA PHE A 80 8.43 16.30 7.37
C PHE A 80 9.33 17.34 8.02
N VAL A 81 10.56 17.45 7.51
CA VAL A 81 11.49 18.53 7.90
C VAL A 81 11.24 19.70 6.97
N GLU A 82 10.87 20.82 7.54
CA GLU A 82 10.66 22.05 6.77
C GLU A 82 11.99 22.70 6.34
N THR A 83 11.98 23.30 5.16
CA THR A 83 13.06 24.15 4.68
C THR A 83 13.13 25.45 5.45
N LYS A 84 14.17 26.27 5.22
CA LYS A 84 14.29 27.64 5.77
C LYS A 84 13.12 28.56 5.38
N ASN A 85 12.41 28.21 4.32
CA ASN A 85 11.25 28.96 3.82
C ASN A 85 9.91 28.37 4.29
N ASN A 86 9.91 27.43 5.25
CA ASN A 86 8.75 26.71 5.75
C ASN A 86 8.03 25.85 4.68
N GLU A 87 8.77 25.35 3.69
CA GLU A 87 8.25 24.39 2.70
C GLU A 87 8.69 22.97 3.07
N ILE A 88 7.89 21.97 2.75
CA ILE A 88 8.17 20.54 3.03
C ILE A 88 9.05 19.88 1.97
N TYR A 89 9.42 20.59 0.93
CA TYR A 89 10.23 20.08 -0.19
C TYR A 89 11.23 21.14 -0.69
N THR A 90 12.15 20.69 -1.52
CA THR A 90 13.02 21.57 -2.32
C THR A 90 13.17 21.01 -3.73
N VAL A 91 13.39 21.92 -4.70
CA VAL A 91 13.73 21.53 -6.08
C VAL A 91 15.23 21.64 -6.27
N TYR A 92 15.88 20.56 -6.68
CA TYR A 92 17.31 20.53 -6.97
C TYR A 92 17.58 19.70 -8.23
N GLY A 93 18.36 20.25 -9.18
CA GLY A 93 18.68 19.57 -10.44
C GLY A 93 17.47 19.23 -11.32
N GLY A 94 16.32 19.89 -11.11
CA GLY A 94 15.07 19.59 -11.82
C GLY A 94 14.18 18.56 -11.10
N ASP A 95 14.69 17.93 -10.05
CA ASP A 95 13.97 16.94 -9.24
C ASP A 95 13.44 17.56 -7.93
N VAL A 96 12.34 17.00 -7.42
CA VAL A 96 11.74 17.39 -6.14
C VAL A 96 12.22 16.45 -5.04
N TYR A 97 12.62 17.00 -3.90
CA TYR A 97 13.08 16.24 -2.75
C TYR A 97 12.38 16.69 -1.48
N CYS A 98 12.01 15.76 -0.62
CA CYS A 98 11.58 16.02 0.74
C CYS A 98 12.51 15.32 1.75
N VAL A 99 12.51 15.85 2.97
CA VAL A 99 13.22 15.25 4.11
C VAL A 99 12.20 14.90 5.18
N MET A 100 12.34 13.72 5.77
CA MET A 100 11.46 13.20 6.82
C MET A 100 12.29 12.69 8.00
N ASP A 101 11.68 12.63 9.18
CA ASP A 101 12.30 11.97 10.31
C ASP A 101 12.48 10.47 10.03
N LEU A 102 13.64 9.94 10.39
CA LEU A 102 13.84 8.50 10.43
C LEU A 102 13.14 7.95 11.68
N ILE A 103 12.27 6.97 11.49
CA ILE A 103 11.65 6.21 12.58
C ILE A 103 12.55 5.01 12.87
N ASP A 104 13.01 4.89 14.11
CA ASP A 104 13.69 3.69 14.58
C ASP A 104 12.68 2.55 14.73
N GLY A 105 13.07 1.36 14.28
CA GLY A 105 12.25 0.18 14.33
C GLY A 105 12.73 -0.89 13.36
N ARG A 106 12.31 -2.13 13.59
CA ARG A 106 12.49 -3.20 12.62
C ARG A 106 11.27 -3.32 11.73
N GLU A 107 11.46 -3.77 10.50
CA GLU A 107 10.34 -4.11 9.62
C GLU A 107 9.42 -5.16 10.28
N CYS A 108 8.12 -5.04 10.06
CA CYS A 108 7.13 -6.01 10.48
C CYS A 108 7.41 -7.36 9.79
N ASP A 109 7.32 -8.45 10.53
CA ASP A 109 7.41 -9.79 9.96
C ASP A 109 6.00 -10.42 9.87
N PHE A 110 5.47 -10.56 8.64
CA PHE A 110 4.17 -11.19 8.45
C PHE A 110 4.17 -12.69 8.77
N PHE A 111 5.34 -13.33 8.95
CA PHE A 111 5.43 -14.69 9.46
C PHE A 111 5.24 -14.77 10.98
N ASN A 112 5.43 -13.66 11.69
CA ASN A 112 5.25 -13.55 13.13
C ASN A 112 3.83 -13.04 13.47
N GLU A 113 3.00 -13.87 14.10
CA GLU A 113 1.63 -13.52 14.49
C GLU A 113 1.55 -12.36 15.52
N ILE A 114 2.59 -12.20 16.35
CA ILE A 114 2.67 -11.07 17.28
C ILE A 114 2.82 -9.78 16.51
N ASP A 115 3.69 -9.74 15.49
CA ASP A 115 3.87 -8.57 14.64
C ASP A 115 2.60 -8.24 13.86
N VAL A 116 1.94 -9.25 13.30
CA VAL A 116 0.65 -9.08 12.60
C VAL A 116 -0.41 -8.52 13.55
N SER A 117 -0.47 -9.00 14.79
CA SER A 117 -1.39 -8.49 15.81
C SER A 117 -1.12 -7.04 16.17
N ILE A 118 0.16 -6.67 16.37
CA ILE A 118 0.59 -5.30 16.65
C ILE A 118 0.26 -4.38 15.47
N ALA A 119 0.54 -4.82 14.24
CA ALA A 119 0.25 -4.07 13.02
C ALA A 119 -1.26 -3.86 12.82
N ALA A 120 -2.08 -4.89 13.03
CA ALA A 120 -3.54 -4.81 12.93
C ALA A 120 -4.13 -3.83 13.96
N LYS A 121 -3.69 -3.90 15.20
CA LYS A 121 -4.09 -2.97 16.27
C LYS A 121 -3.68 -1.54 15.92
N GLY A 122 -2.43 -1.34 15.48
CA GLY A 122 -1.92 -0.03 15.05
C GLY A 122 -2.70 0.54 13.87
N LEU A 123 -3.10 -0.30 12.90
CA LEU A 123 -3.93 0.12 11.77
C LEU A 123 -5.32 0.58 12.23
N GLY A 124 -5.93 -0.11 13.20
CA GLY A 124 -7.18 0.32 13.81
C GLY A 124 -7.06 1.70 14.48
N GLU A 125 -5.97 1.95 15.20
CA GLU A 125 -5.67 3.25 15.81
C GLU A 125 -5.41 4.36 14.77
N LEU A 126 -4.66 4.06 13.70
CA LEU A 126 -4.41 4.97 12.58
C LEU A 126 -5.72 5.40 11.93
N HIS A 127 -6.61 4.44 11.62
CA HIS A 127 -7.90 4.73 11.03
C HIS A 127 -8.78 5.57 11.96
N SER A 128 -8.86 5.24 13.26
CA SER A 128 -9.60 6.05 14.22
C SER A 128 -9.04 7.48 14.35
N ALA A 129 -7.73 7.64 14.28
CA ALA A 129 -7.10 8.96 14.31
C ALA A 129 -7.39 9.80 13.06
N SER A 130 -7.61 9.16 11.92
CA SER A 130 -7.82 9.82 10.64
C SER A 130 -9.31 10.05 10.29
N GLU A 131 -10.25 9.64 11.14
CA GLU A 131 -11.68 9.92 10.95
C GLU A 131 -11.93 11.43 10.81
N GLY A 132 -12.68 11.81 9.77
CA GLY A 132 -13.02 13.19 9.48
C GLY A 132 -11.95 13.98 8.73
N PHE A 133 -10.82 13.36 8.33
CA PHE A 133 -9.87 13.99 7.41
C PHE A 133 -10.52 14.17 6.03
N LYS A 134 -10.43 15.39 5.49
CA LYS A 134 -11.02 15.77 4.20
C LYS A 134 -9.97 16.44 3.31
N SER A 135 -10.11 16.26 2.00
CA SER A 135 -9.31 16.94 0.99
C SER A 135 -10.17 17.32 -0.20
N ASN A 136 -9.80 18.41 -0.85
CA ASN A 136 -10.42 18.87 -2.10
C ASN A 136 -9.76 18.26 -3.35
N ILE A 137 -8.70 17.45 -3.18
CA ILE A 137 -7.96 16.82 -4.28
C ILE A 137 -8.74 15.59 -4.73
N TYR A 138 -9.45 15.71 -5.85
CA TYR A 138 -10.35 14.67 -6.35
C TYR A 138 -9.65 13.33 -6.64
N SER A 139 -8.40 13.37 -7.09
CA SER A 139 -7.58 12.17 -7.34
C SER A 139 -7.31 11.37 -6.06
N LYS A 140 -7.29 12.03 -4.91
CA LYS A 140 -7.05 11.43 -3.59
C LYS A 140 -8.30 10.93 -2.87
N VAL A 141 -9.47 11.02 -3.48
CA VAL A 141 -10.73 10.49 -2.94
C VAL A 141 -11.09 9.20 -3.67
N GLY A 142 -11.02 8.06 -2.98
CA GLY A 142 -11.33 6.71 -3.50
C GLY A 142 -12.78 6.30 -3.30
N CYS A 143 -13.46 6.84 -2.30
CA CYS A 143 -14.84 6.51 -1.98
C CYS A 143 -15.78 6.64 -3.19
N GLY A 144 -16.61 5.63 -3.39
CA GLY A 144 -17.56 5.56 -4.50
C GLY A 144 -16.97 5.10 -5.84
N LYS A 145 -15.64 4.91 -5.94
CA LYS A 145 -14.95 4.65 -7.22
C LYS A 145 -14.53 3.19 -7.43
N ILE A 146 -14.56 2.32 -6.41
CA ILE A 146 -13.98 0.98 -6.52
C ILE A 146 -14.71 0.09 -7.51
N ILE A 147 -16.03 0.18 -7.59
CA ILE A 147 -16.84 -0.63 -8.50
C ILE A 147 -16.51 -0.28 -9.95
N ASP A 148 -16.42 1.02 -10.27
CA ASP A 148 -16.05 1.47 -11.63
C ASP A 148 -14.59 1.15 -11.94
N LYS A 149 -13.71 1.16 -10.94
CA LYS A 149 -12.32 0.70 -11.08
C LYS A 149 -12.28 -0.78 -11.43
N PHE A 150 -13.11 -1.60 -10.78
CA PHE A 150 -13.16 -3.04 -11.04
C PHE A 150 -13.76 -3.35 -12.43
N ARG A 151 -14.80 -2.62 -12.86
CA ARG A 151 -15.33 -2.74 -14.24
C ARG A 151 -14.26 -2.45 -15.30
N ARG A 152 -13.53 -1.34 -15.17
CA ARG A 152 -12.42 -1.03 -16.10
C ARG A 152 -11.35 -2.11 -16.09
N ARG A 153 -11.08 -2.72 -14.95
CA ARG A 153 -10.11 -3.82 -14.86
C ARG A 153 -10.61 -5.12 -15.49
N ALA A 154 -11.91 -5.41 -15.43
CA ALA A 154 -12.52 -6.50 -16.18
C ALA A 154 -12.36 -6.30 -17.69
N GLU A 155 -12.70 -5.10 -18.19
CA GLU A 155 -12.51 -4.72 -19.61
C GLU A 155 -11.02 -4.82 -20.01
N GLU A 156 -10.10 -4.38 -19.16
CA GLU A 156 -8.66 -4.50 -19.41
C GLU A 156 -8.24 -5.98 -19.48
N MET A 157 -8.76 -6.86 -18.61
CA MET A 157 -8.45 -8.29 -18.66
C MET A 157 -8.93 -8.92 -19.97
N GLU A 158 -10.11 -8.61 -20.47
CA GLU A 158 -10.59 -9.06 -21.78
C GLU A 158 -9.73 -8.51 -22.92
N PHE A 159 -9.24 -7.28 -22.83
CA PHE A 159 -8.28 -6.73 -23.79
C PHE A 159 -6.94 -7.50 -23.76
N LEU A 160 -6.38 -7.79 -22.57
CA LEU A 160 -5.16 -8.60 -22.43
C LEU A 160 -5.36 -10.03 -22.99
N LYS A 161 -6.55 -10.63 -22.79
CA LYS A 161 -6.91 -11.91 -23.41
C LYS A 161 -6.86 -11.84 -24.94
N SER A 162 -7.33 -10.75 -25.52
CA SER A 162 -7.27 -10.55 -26.97
C SER A 162 -5.84 -10.44 -27.47
N ILE A 163 -4.95 -9.73 -26.74
CA ILE A 163 -3.51 -9.65 -27.06
C ILE A 163 -2.87 -11.03 -27.03
N ALA A 164 -3.07 -11.79 -25.95
CA ALA A 164 -2.52 -13.14 -25.84
C ALA A 164 -2.99 -14.07 -26.98
N ASN A 165 -4.24 -13.93 -27.42
CA ASN A 165 -4.76 -14.72 -28.54
C ASN A 165 -4.15 -14.34 -29.89
N LEU A 166 -3.70 -13.09 -30.08
CA LEU A 166 -3.05 -12.63 -31.31
C LEU A 166 -1.61 -13.15 -31.48
N HIS A 167 -0.95 -13.59 -30.42
CA HIS A 167 0.39 -14.16 -30.51
C HIS A 167 0.35 -15.44 -31.36
N GLU A 168 1.08 -15.46 -32.48
CA GLU A 168 1.19 -16.64 -33.35
C GLU A 168 1.86 -17.83 -32.63
N ASN A 169 2.96 -17.54 -31.92
CA ASN A 169 3.65 -18.49 -31.05
C ASN A 169 3.41 -18.11 -29.60
N LYS A 170 2.53 -18.83 -28.94
CA LYS A 170 2.24 -18.62 -27.53
C LYS A 170 3.40 -19.13 -26.67
N ASN A 171 3.90 -18.25 -25.80
CA ASN A 171 4.87 -18.65 -24.82
C ASN A 171 4.19 -19.23 -23.56
N GLU A 172 4.96 -19.66 -22.59
CA GLU A 172 4.44 -20.30 -21.38
C GLU A 172 3.54 -19.35 -20.56
N PHE A 173 3.83 -18.05 -20.53
CA PHE A 173 2.97 -17.09 -19.85
C PHE A 173 1.59 -17.03 -20.52
N ASP A 174 1.54 -16.91 -21.85
CA ASP A 174 0.28 -16.90 -22.62
C ASP A 174 -0.56 -18.15 -22.35
N GLU A 175 0.06 -19.34 -22.34
CA GLU A 175 -0.63 -20.60 -22.12
C GLU A 175 -1.27 -20.67 -20.72
N VAL A 176 -0.49 -20.31 -19.68
CA VAL A 176 -1.00 -20.28 -18.30
C VAL A 176 -2.07 -19.22 -18.13
N PHE A 177 -1.88 -18.03 -18.70
CA PHE A 177 -2.83 -16.94 -18.64
C PHE A 177 -4.16 -17.32 -19.32
N LEU A 178 -4.12 -17.75 -20.59
CA LEU A 178 -5.31 -18.09 -21.37
C LEU A 178 -6.12 -19.26 -20.76
N LYS A 179 -5.44 -20.20 -20.12
CA LYS A 179 -6.10 -21.31 -19.43
C LYS A 179 -6.93 -20.85 -18.21
N ASN A 180 -6.57 -19.73 -17.60
CA ASN A 180 -7.14 -19.31 -16.31
C ASN A 180 -7.94 -18.01 -16.37
N ILE A 181 -7.80 -17.20 -17.42
CA ILE A 181 -8.37 -15.85 -17.49
C ILE A 181 -9.87 -15.81 -17.25
N ASP A 182 -10.64 -16.74 -17.84
CA ASP A 182 -12.10 -16.74 -17.73
C ASP A 182 -12.56 -16.90 -16.28
N TYR A 183 -11.92 -17.79 -15.52
CA TYR A 183 -12.17 -17.93 -14.10
C TYR A 183 -11.92 -16.61 -13.34
N TYR A 184 -10.83 -15.91 -13.64
CA TYR A 184 -10.49 -14.67 -12.92
C TYR A 184 -11.38 -13.49 -13.34
N VAL A 185 -11.84 -13.44 -14.59
CA VAL A 185 -12.87 -12.48 -15.03
C VAL A 185 -14.17 -12.71 -14.28
N ASP A 186 -14.62 -13.97 -14.16
CA ASP A 186 -15.81 -14.33 -13.37
C ASP A 186 -15.66 -13.88 -11.89
N LYS A 187 -14.45 -13.96 -11.32
CA LYS A 187 -14.19 -13.46 -9.97
C LYS A 187 -14.27 -11.93 -9.86
N ILE A 188 -13.81 -11.21 -10.87
CA ILE A 188 -13.97 -9.74 -10.93
C ILE A 188 -15.45 -9.39 -10.97
N GLU A 189 -16.23 -10.04 -11.84
CA GLU A 189 -17.68 -9.80 -11.97
C GLU A 189 -18.41 -10.15 -10.67
N ASN A 190 -18.06 -11.26 -10.02
CA ASN A 190 -18.63 -11.63 -8.72
C ASN A 190 -18.32 -10.58 -7.64
N SER A 191 -17.08 -10.06 -7.59
CA SER A 191 -16.70 -8.97 -6.68
C SER A 191 -17.55 -7.71 -6.93
N ILE A 192 -17.73 -7.32 -8.20
CA ILE A 192 -18.58 -6.19 -8.61
C ILE A 192 -20.03 -6.41 -8.15
N ASP A 193 -20.57 -7.61 -8.34
CA ASP A 193 -21.93 -7.96 -7.96
C ASP A 193 -22.15 -7.89 -6.45
N ILE A 194 -21.20 -8.44 -5.66
CA ILE A 194 -21.24 -8.36 -4.19
C ILE A 194 -21.24 -6.90 -3.75
N LEU A 195 -20.33 -6.07 -4.26
CA LEU A 195 -20.22 -4.67 -3.89
C LEU A 195 -21.49 -3.86 -4.31
N ASN A 196 -22.07 -4.13 -5.48
CA ASN A 196 -23.31 -3.48 -5.93
C ASN A 196 -24.52 -3.82 -5.03
N LYS A 197 -24.57 -5.06 -4.52
CA LYS A 197 -25.66 -5.52 -3.63
C LYS A 197 -25.43 -5.13 -2.16
N SER A 198 -24.21 -4.76 -1.80
CA SER A 198 -23.82 -4.37 -0.44
C SER A 198 -24.20 -2.92 -0.11
N SER A 199 -23.87 -2.51 1.09
CA SER A 199 -24.01 -1.10 1.53
C SER A 199 -22.85 -0.19 1.10
N TYR A 200 -22.04 -0.55 0.09
CA TYR A 200 -20.84 0.19 -0.29
C TYR A 200 -21.04 1.69 -0.44
N TYR A 201 -21.98 2.13 -1.30
CA TYR A 201 -22.23 3.56 -1.52
C TYR A 201 -22.77 4.28 -0.29
N LYS A 202 -23.55 3.56 0.55
CA LYS A 202 -24.05 4.11 1.80
C LYS A 202 -22.90 4.36 2.77
N LEU A 203 -22.01 3.41 2.94
CA LEU A 203 -20.82 3.55 3.80
C LEU A 203 -19.90 4.68 3.33
N CYS A 204 -19.76 4.90 2.03
CA CYS A 204 -19.03 6.04 1.48
C CYS A 204 -19.58 7.42 1.86
N SER A 205 -20.84 7.49 2.31
CA SER A 205 -21.48 8.72 2.79
C SER A 205 -21.43 8.88 4.32
N GLU A 206 -20.95 7.88 5.05
CA GLU A 206 -20.83 7.88 6.52
C GLU A 206 -19.41 8.34 6.90
N GLU A 207 -19.26 9.56 7.44
CA GLU A 207 -17.96 10.20 7.70
C GLU A 207 -17.03 9.35 8.57
N GLU A 208 -17.56 8.64 9.57
CA GLU A 208 -16.80 7.77 10.47
C GLU A 208 -16.30 6.46 9.82
N LYS A 209 -16.75 6.17 8.59
CA LYS A 209 -16.30 5.01 7.81
C LYS A 209 -15.21 5.36 6.80
N VAL A 210 -15.05 6.65 6.53
CA VAL A 210 -14.12 7.21 5.55
C VAL A 210 -12.91 7.78 6.28
N VAL A 211 -11.72 7.29 5.94
CA VAL A 211 -10.49 7.59 6.65
C VAL A 211 -9.36 7.89 5.67
N LEU A 212 -8.22 8.36 6.17
CA LEU A 212 -6.98 8.34 5.39
C LEU A 212 -6.47 6.90 5.37
N CYS A 213 -6.67 6.22 4.24
CA CYS A 213 -6.11 4.90 3.97
C CYS A 213 -4.65 5.02 3.54
N HIS A 214 -3.79 4.16 4.05
CA HIS A 214 -2.37 4.08 3.68
C HIS A 214 -2.19 3.54 2.25
N HIS A 215 -3.00 2.56 1.89
CA HIS A 215 -3.11 1.94 0.57
C HIS A 215 -1.91 1.09 0.11
N ASP A 216 -0.80 1.09 0.85
CA ASP A 216 0.33 0.18 0.65
C ASP A 216 0.87 -0.39 1.97
N LEU A 217 0.04 -1.22 2.62
CA LEU A 217 0.38 -1.91 3.88
C LEU A 217 1.27 -3.14 3.62
N ALA A 218 2.46 -2.91 3.06
CA ALA A 218 3.50 -3.92 2.94
C ALA A 218 4.27 -4.05 4.27
N TYR A 219 4.87 -5.23 4.54
CA TYR A 219 5.59 -5.48 5.78
C TYR A 219 6.70 -4.44 6.05
N HIS A 220 7.38 -3.96 5.00
CA HIS A 220 8.45 -2.98 5.10
C HIS A 220 7.95 -1.53 5.30
N ASN A 221 6.66 -1.27 5.14
CA ASN A 221 6.03 0.02 5.41
C ASN A 221 5.42 0.08 6.82
N ILE A 222 5.55 -1.01 7.59
CA ILE A 222 5.13 -1.11 8.98
C ILE A 222 6.37 -1.43 9.82
N LEU A 223 6.75 -0.52 10.70
CA LEU A 223 7.88 -0.72 11.60
C LEU A 223 7.37 -1.08 13.00
N ILE A 224 8.03 -2.05 13.64
CA ILE A 224 7.73 -2.43 15.02
C ILE A 224 8.82 -1.86 15.92
N TYR A 225 8.40 -1.06 16.90
CA TYR A 225 9.26 -0.49 17.93
C TYR A 225 8.51 -0.44 19.27
N ASN A 226 9.10 -0.98 20.34
CA ASN A 226 8.51 -1.06 21.68
C ASN A 226 7.09 -1.65 21.67
N ASP A 227 6.86 -2.74 20.93
CA ASP A 227 5.56 -3.42 20.78
C ASP A 227 4.44 -2.53 20.19
N GLU A 228 4.82 -1.51 19.45
CA GLU A 228 3.91 -0.61 18.74
C GLU A 228 4.23 -0.59 17.24
N ALA A 229 3.17 -0.43 16.42
CA ALA A 229 3.32 -0.29 14.97
C ALA A 229 3.44 1.19 14.57
N TYR A 230 4.45 1.48 13.78
CA TYR A 230 4.69 2.76 13.11
C TYR A 230 4.47 2.60 11.63
N PHE A 231 3.82 3.56 10.98
CA PHE A 231 3.54 3.51 9.55
C PHE A 231 4.39 4.53 8.80
N ILE A 232 5.03 4.08 7.72
CA ILE A 232 5.89 4.90 6.85
C ILE A 232 5.46 4.74 5.39
N ASP A 233 5.90 5.64 4.53
CA ASP A 233 5.64 5.60 3.08
C ASP A 233 4.16 5.74 2.68
N PHE A 234 3.59 6.93 2.92
CA PHE A 234 2.21 7.28 2.60
C PHE A 234 1.98 7.71 1.14
N ASP A 235 2.87 7.40 0.21
CA ASP A 235 2.82 7.86 -1.18
C ASP A 235 1.52 7.48 -1.88
N TYR A 236 1.00 6.29 -1.58
CA TYR A 236 -0.25 5.78 -2.15
C TYR A 236 -1.50 6.13 -1.34
N SER A 237 -1.36 6.94 -0.29
CA SER A 237 -2.48 7.27 0.59
C SER A 237 -3.59 8.01 -0.13
N ILE A 238 -4.83 7.66 0.24
CA ILE A 238 -6.07 8.23 -0.29
C ILE A 238 -7.11 8.31 0.83
N ILE A 239 -8.15 9.10 0.61
CA ILE A 239 -9.35 9.09 1.44
C ILE A 239 -10.28 8.00 0.90
N ASP A 240 -10.55 6.96 1.69
CA ASP A 240 -11.43 5.85 1.29
C ASP A 240 -12.06 5.18 2.51
N LEU A 241 -12.90 4.17 2.26
CA LEU A 241 -13.42 3.30 3.33
C LEU A 241 -12.27 2.57 4.02
N LYS A 242 -12.28 2.59 5.35
CA LYS A 242 -11.26 1.88 6.17
C LYS A 242 -11.14 0.39 5.83
N VAL A 243 -12.22 -0.25 5.39
CA VAL A 243 -12.21 -1.65 4.96
C VAL A 243 -11.41 -1.90 3.68
N HIS A 244 -11.13 -0.87 2.88
CA HIS A 244 -10.25 -1.01 1.71
C HIS A 244 -8.80 -1.28 2.14
N ASP A 245 -8.27 -0.50 3.08
CA ASP A 245 -6.95 -0.75 3.66
C ASP A 245 -6.91 -2.10 4.39
N LEU A 246 -7.96 -2.39 5.17
CA LEU A 246 -8.05 -3.65 5.89
C LEU A 246 -8.08 -4.86 4.95
N SER A 247 -8.76 -4.77 3.79
CA SER A 247 -8.76 -5.83 2.77
C SER A 247 -7.36 -6.09 2.22
N ASN A 248 -6.62 -5.03 1.91
CA ASN A 248 -5.25 -5.11 1.43
C ASN A 248 -4.32 -5.72 2.47
N PHE A 249 -4.47 -5.32 3.75
CA PHE A 249 -3.65 -5.84 4.83
C PHE A 249 -3.93 -7.33 5.10
N ILE A 250 -5.20 -7.74 5.20
CA ILE A 250 -5.58 -9.15 5.39
C ILE A 250 -4.97 -10.01 4.28
N ILE A 251 -5.22 -9.69 3.01
CA ILE A 251 -4.71 -10.47 1.87
C ILE A 251 -3.18 -10.57 1.90
N LYS A 252 -2.46 -9.47 2.23
CA LYS A 252 -0.99 -9.50 2.34
C LYS A 252 -0.52 -10.38 3.49
N ALA A 253 -1.23 -10.40 4.62
CA ALA A 253 -0.87 -11.18 5.81
C ALA A 253 -1.15 -12.69 5.67
N ILE A 254 -2.08 -13.10 4.80
CA ILE A 254 -2.52 -14.51 4.67
C ILE A 254 -2.08 -15.21 3.39
N LYS A 255 -1.73 -14.49 2.32
CA LYS A 255 -1.45 -15.07 0.98
C LYS A 255 -0.31 -16.08 0.92
N ASP A 256 0.67 -15.96 1.81
CA ASP A 256 1.82 -16.88 1.90
C ASP A 256 1.59 -18.00 2.95
N PHE A 257 0.37 -18.10 3.49
CA PHE A 257 -0.10 -19.07 4.49
C PHE A 257 -1.36 -19.81 4.02
N ALA A 258 -1.41 -20.21 2.75
CA ALA A 258 -2.56 -20.90 2.14
C ALA A 258 -3.91 -20.18 2.40
N PHE A 259 -3.91 -18.85 2.54
CA PHE A 259 -5.09 -18.05 2.86
C PHE A 259 -5.81 -18.46 4.17
N ASP A 260 -5.06 -18.72 5.22
CA ASP A 260 -5.55 -19.20 6.51
C ASP A 260 -6.57 -18.24 7.14
N ILE A 261 -7.75 -18.77 7.47
CA ILE A 261 -8.84 -18.01 8.09
C ILE A 261 -8.54 -17.60 9.54
N ASP A 262 -7.78 -18.39 10.29
CA ASP A 262 -7.40 -18.05 11.67
C ASP A 262 -6.50 -16.81 11.70
N ARG A 263 -5.61 -16.67 10.72
CA ARG A 263 -4.79 -15.46 10.58
C ARG A 263 -5.62 -14.24 10.20
N ALA A 264 -6.61 -14.39 9.32
CA ALA A 264 -7.54 -13.31 9.00
C ALA A 264 -8.36 -12.91 10.23
N THR A 265 -8.79 -13.89 11.03
CA THR A 265 -9.49 -13.69 12.30
C THR A 265 -8.59 -12.95 13.31
N LEU A 266 -7.31 -13.32 13.39
CA LEU A 266 -6.32 -12.62 14.23
C LEU A 266 -6.23 -11.14 13.85
N VAL A 267 -6.13 -10.83 12.55
CA VAL A 267 -6.09 -9.44 12.05
C VAL A 267 -7.34 -8.69 12.44
N ILE A 268 -8.53 -9.22 12.13
CA ILE A 268 -9.82 -8.56 12.41
C ILE A 268 -10.01 -8.34 13.91
N SER A 269 -9.72 -9.35 14.73
CA SER A 269 -9.87 -9.26 16.19
C SER A 269 -9.00 -8.18 16.80
N ASN A 270 -7.72 -8.10 16.40
CA ASN A 270 -6.80 -7.08 16.88
C ASN A 270 -7.16 -5.69 16.36
N TYR A 271 -7.54 -5.55 15.10
CA TYR A 271 -8.04 -4.31 14.53
C TYR A 271 -9.27 -3.80 15.31
N CYS A 272 -10.23 -4.70 15.59
CA CYS A 272 -11.47 -4.38 16.30
C CYS A 272 -11.26 -3.97 17.77
N THR A 273 -10.09 -4.19 18.36
CA THR A 273 -9.76 -3.64 19.68
C THR A 273 -9.69 -2.10 19.69
N LYS A 274 -9.49 -1.48 18.52
CA LYS A 274 -9.26 -0.05 18.35
C LYS A 274 -10.23 0.63 17.38
N ASN A 275 -10.83 -0.14 16.46
CA ASN A 275 -11.78 0.39 15.48
C ASN A 275 -12.81 -0.68 15.14
N SER A 276 -14.09 -0.44 15.46
CA SER A 276 -15.14 -1.42 15.26
C SER A 276 -15.54 -1.60 13.80
N LEU A 277 -15.95 -2.82 13.45
CA LEU A 277 -16.54 -3.17 12.17
C LEU A 277 -17.97 -3.66 12.38
N ASN A 278 -18.92 -3.16 11.58
CA ASN A 278 -20.27 -3.68 11.55
C ASN A 278 -20.47 -4.65 10.38
N ARG A 279 -21.60 -5.34 10.34
CA ARG A 279 -21.92 -6.31 9.28
C ARG A 279 -21.82 -5.74 7.88
N LYS A 280 -22.28 -4.50 7.65
CA LYS A 280 -22.21 -3.86 6.32
C LYS A 280 -20.77 -3.63 5.87
N GLU A 281 -19.90 -3.26 6.80
CA GLU A 281 -18.46 -3.11 6.53
C GLU A 281 -17.83 -4.46 6.21
N LEU A 282 -18.23 -5.54 6.90
CA LEU A 282 -17.72 -6.91 6.64
C LEU A 282 -18.21 -7.45 5.28
N GLU A 283 -19.44 -7.13 4.86
CA GLU A 283 -19.95 -7.45 3.51
C GLU A 283 -19.13 -6.75 2.41
N VAL A 284 -18.79 -5.47 2.60
CA VAL A 284 -17.96 -4.70 1.65
C VAL A 284 -16.52 -5.22 1.67
N LEU A 285 -15.96 -5.52 2.84
CA LEU A 285 -14.64 -6.12 2.99
C LEU A 285 -14.54 -7.45 2.22
N TYR A 286 -15.54 -8.32 2.36
CA TYR A 286 -15.65 -9.57 1.62
C TYR A 286 -15.65 -9.34 0.10
N GLY A 287 -16.48 -8.40 -0.38
CA GLY A 287 -16.53 -8.05 -1.80
C GLY A 287 -15.18 -7.54 -2.33
N MET A 288 -14.45 -6.73 -1.55
CA MET A 288 -13.13 -6.24 -1.93
C MET A 288 -12.08 -7.37 -1.99
N MET A 289 -12.07 -8.30 -1.03
CA MET A 289 -11.15 -9.43 -1.02
C MET A 289 -11.44 -10.45 -2.12
N THR A 290 -12.66 -10.51 -2.62
CA THR A 290 -13.05 -11.39 -3.74
C THR A 290 -12.37 -10.99 -5.05
N PHE A 291 -12.03 -9.69 -5.23
CA PHE A 291 -11.30 -9.21 -6.39
C PHE A 291 -9.91 -9.87 -6.48
N PRO A 292 -9.52 -10.43 -7.66
CA PRO A 292 -8.26 -11.15 -7.82
C PRO A 292 -7.09 -10.22 -8.14
N GLU A 293 -6.76 -9.29 -7.23
CA GLU A 293 -5.73 -8.24 -7.42
C GLU A 293 -4.38 -8.82 -7.89
N ASP A 294 -3.97 -9.95 -7.32
CA ASP A 294 -2.68 -10.57 -7.61
C ASP A 294 -2.57 -11.08 -9.06
N PHE A 295 -3.63 -11.75 -9.57
CA PHE A 295 -3.66 -12.24 -10.95
C PHE A 295 -3.79 -11.09 -11.95
N TYR A 296 -4.67 -10.13 -11.67
CA TYR A 296 -4.80 -8.92 -12.47
C TYR A 296 -3.46 -8.16 -12.56
N GLY A 297 -2.80 -7.93 -11.43
CA GLY A 297 -1.57 -7.15 -11.37
C GLY A 297 -0.44 -7.77 -12.20
N ILE A 298 -0.17 -9.09 -12.01
CA ILE A 298 0.91 -9.77 -12.75
C ILE A 298 0.62 -9.83 -14.25
N SER A 299 -0.64 -10.05 -14.65
CA SER A 299 -1.04 -10.11 -16.05
C SER A 299 -0.90 -8.75 -16.73
N ARG A 300 -1.39 -7.69 -16.11
CA ARG A 300 -1.22 -6.32 -16.58
C ARG A 300 0.25 -5.96 -16.73
N ASP A 301 1.05 -6.18 -15.66
CA ASP A 301 2.46 -5.79 -15.65
C ASP A 301 3.26 -6.51 -16.76
N TYR A 302 2.92 -7.76 -17.08
CA TYR A 302 3.51 -8.52 -18.17
C TYR A 302 3.17 -7.93 -19.55
N TYR A 303 1.88 -7.88 -19.88
CA TYR A 303 1.45 -7.45 -21.23
C TYR A 303 1.68 -5.96 -21.50
N THR A 304 1.68 -5.11 -20.49
CA THR A 304 1.93 -3.67 -20.63
C THR A 304 3.38 -3.27 -20.34
N LYS A 305 4.28 -4.24 -20.10
CA LYS A 305 5.71 -4.03 -19.84
C LYS A 305 6.00 -3.01 -18.73
N ARG A 306 5.21 -3.04 -17.66
CA ARG A 306 5.39 -2.13 -16.51
C ARG A 306 6.58 -2.50 -15.61
N LYS A 307 7.12 -3.71 -15.76
CA LYS A 307 8.27 -4.22 -15.02
C LYS A 307 9.27 -4.81 -16.01
N GLU A 308 10.52 -4.52 -15.77
CA GLU A 308 11.67 -5.04 -16.54
C GLU A 308 12.18 -6.35 -15.92
N TRP A 309 11.26 -7.32 -15.71
CA TRP A 309 11.62 -8.64 -15.24
C TRP A 309 11.78 -9.61 -16.39
N ASP A 310 12.65 -10.60 -16.22
CA ASP A 310 12.76 -11.70 -17.16
C ASP A 310 11.43 -12.47 -17.24
N GLU A 311 11.15 -13.03 -18.41
CA GLU A 311 9.90 -13.77 -18.67
C GLU A 311 9.67 -14.90 -17.65
N GLU A 312 10.74 -15.64 -17.30
CA GLU A 312 10.72 -16.73 -16.34
C GLU A 312 10.18 -16.27 -14.96
N VAL A 313 10.58 -15.06 -14.51
CA VAL A 313 10.08 -14.48 -13.25
C VAL A 313 8.57 -14.20 -13.31
N PHE A 314 8.08 -13.72 -14.46
CA PHE A 314 6.65 -13.50 -14.65
C PHE A 314 5.86 -14.82 -14.66
N VAL A 315 6.37 -15.84 -15.36
CA VAL A 315 5.75 -17.18 -15.45
C VAL A 315 5.66 -17.82 -14.06
N ASP A 316 6.75 -17.82 -13.29
CA ASP A 316 6.77 -18.38 -11.94
C ASP A 316 5.78 -17.69 -10.99
N ARG A 317 5.73 -16.35 -11.06
CA ARG A 317 4.77 -15.57 -10.28
C ARG A 317 3.33 -15.86 -10.67
N LEU A 318 3.03 -15.94 -11.98
CA LEU A 318 1.69 -16.26 -12.46
C LEU A 318 1.27 -17.65 -12.01
N LYS A 319 2.14 -18.68 -12.18
CA LYS A 319 1.90 -20.04 -11.73
C LYS A 319 1.59 -20.12 -10.24
N LYS A 320 2.36 -19.40 -9.41
CA LYS A 320 2.11 -19.34 -7.96
C LYS A 320 0.70 -18.77 -7.66
N LYS A 321 0.23 -17.76 -8.40
CA LYS A 321 -1.13 -17.20 -8.20
C LYS A 321 -2.23 -18.18 -8.60
N VAL A 322 -2.00 -18.91 -9.70
CA VAL A 322 -2.93 -19.94 -10.16
C VAL A 322 -2.98 -21.14 -9.20
N LEU A 323 -1.83 -21.51 -8.64
CA LEU A 323 -1.75 -22.63 -7.69
C LEU A 323 -2.56 -22.35 -6.40
N ASN A 324 -2.54 -21.12 -5.91
CA ASN A 324 -3.23 -20.72 -4.68
C ASN A 324 -4.74 -20.43 -4.89
N LYS A 325 -5.29 -20.78 -6.04
CA LYS A 325 -6.67 -20.47 -6.42
C LYS A 325 -7.68 -21.16 -5.50
N GLU A 326 -7.47 -22.44 -5.23
CA GLU A 326 -8.39 -23.25 -4.40
C GLU A 326 -8.35 -22.80 -2.94
N ASP A 327 -7.17 -22.56 -2.40
CA ASP A 327 -7.00 -22.03 -1.04
C ASP A 327 -7.72 -20.69 -0.85
N LYS A 328 -7.61 -19.79 -1.85
CA LYS A 328 -8.32 -18.50 -1.81
C LYS A 328 -9.83 -18.66 -1.85
N GLU A 329 -10.36 -19.61 -2.63
CA GLU A 329 -11.79 -19.92 -2.68
C GLU A 329 -12.30 -20.41 -1.33
N GLU A 330 -11.61 -21.37 -0.73
CA GLU A 330 -11.97 -21.93 0.56
C GLU A 330 -11.98 -20.82 1.63
N PHE A 331 -10.92 -20.01 1.68
CA PHE A 331 -10.84 -18.85 2.58
C PHE A 331 -12.06 -17.92 2.42
N LEU A 332 -12.41 -17.55 1.18
CA LEU A 332 -13.53 -16.63 0.93
C LEU A 332 -14.86 -17.24 1.40
N GLN A 333 -15.08 -18.54 1.21
CA GLN A 333 -16.27 -19.24 1.70
C GLN A 333 -16.31 -19.26 3.23
N GLU A 334 -15.21 -19.55 3.87
CA GLU A 334 -15.11 -19.56 5.34
C GLU A 334 -15.28 -18.15 5.93
N PHE A 335 -14.66 -17.15 5.29
CA PHE A 335 -14.82 -15.76 5.69
C PHE A 335 -16.29 -15.33 5.63
N GLN A 336 -16.98 -15.65 4.53
CA GLN A 336 -18.39 -15.32 4.36
C GLN A 336 -19.24 -15.98 5.45
N LYS A 337 -19.03 -17.26 5.74
CA LYS A 337 -19.74 -17.97 6.81
C LYS A 337 -19.49 -17.36 8.17
N THR A 338 -18.23 -17.08 8.49
CA THR A 338 -17.80 -16.64 9.84
C THR A 338 -18.18 -15.19 10.12
N PHE A 339 -18.01 -14.29 9.16
CA PHE A 339 -18.09 -12.84 9.41
C PHE A 339 -19.30 -12.16 8.77
N VAL A 340 -19.88 -12.73 7.70
CA VAL A 340 -20.97 -12.08 6.98
C VAL A 340 -22.32 -12.71 7.29
N LEU A 341 -22.40 -14.05 7.37
CA LEU A 341 -23.67 -14.77 7.57
C LEU A 341 -23.97 -15.07 9.04
N SER A 342 -22.95 -15.18 9.90
CA SER A 342 -23.11 -15.53 11.33
C SER A 342 -23.34 -14.32 12.22
N SER A 343 -23.37 -13.11 11.70
CA SER A 343 -23.48 -11.85 12.47
C SER A 343 -24.90 -11.35 12.61
#